data_1141b93ee3c819b424cf9d410670b089
#
_entry.id   1141b93ee3c819b424cf9d410670b089
#
_cell.length_a   1.000
_cell.length_b   1.000
_cell.length_c   1.000
_cell.angle_alpha   90.00
_cell.angle_beta   90.00
_cell.angle_gamma   90.00
#
_symmetry.space_group_name_H-M   'P 1'
#
loop_
_entity.id
_entity.type
_entity.pdbx_description
1 polymer ?
#
loop_
_entity_poly.entity_id
_entity_poly.type
_entity_poly.pdbx_seq_one_letter_code
_entity_poly.pdbx_strand_id
1 'polypeptide(L)'
;MVIIQPSGGLCNRIRVINSGRELAKRRKEKLVVLWYLCPELNCTFEDLFLPVTEPDIQIINIRSLKDPRKLWYQLTSGQRFGNEDIISHKTDGVLHEDFYRSLKKQVYIFTWEHFYPSHDYSLYVPAPALQKRIDSFTKEFAPRCVGVHIRRTDNAVSMGKSTTEQFIAEMKKELAEHPESRFFLATDDQSEED
;
A
#
# COMPACT_ATOMS: atom_id res chain seq x y z
N MET A 1 12.29 -17.07 7.80
CA MET A 1 11.42 -15.96 8.24
C MET A 1 11.60 -14.79 7.31
N VAL A 2 10.52 -14.19 6.86
CA VAL A 2 10.51 -12.98 6.03
C VAL A 2 10.22 -11.79 6.91
N ILE A 3 11.10 -10.78 6.91
CA ILE A 3 10.91 -9.51 7.61
C ILE A 3 10.82 -8.43 6.56
N ILE A 4 9.75 -7.65 6.58
CA ILE A 4 9.59 -6.49 5.70
C ILE A 4 9.40 -5.22 6.51
N GLN A 5 10.04 -4.16 6.03
CA GLN A 5 9.78 -2.79 6.47
C GLN A 5 9.26 -2.02 5.25
N PRO A 6 7.95 -1.93 5.06
CA PRO A 6 7.38 -1.18 3.95
C PRO A 6 7.58 0.32 4.17
N SER A 7 7.81 1.07 3.10
CA SER A 7 7.97 2.52 3.13
C SER A 7 7.00 3.23 2.17
N GLY A 8 7.01 4.56 2.21
CA GLY A 8 6.09 5.40 1.46
C GLY A 8 4.68 5.44 2.03
N GLY A 9 3.73 5.98 1.26
CA GLY A 9 2.33 6.10 1.63
C GLY A 9 1.59 4.76 1.74
N LEU A 10 0.34 4.82 2.20
CA LEU A 10 -0.47 3.66 2.56
C LEU A 10 -0.53 2.59 1.45
N CYS A 11 -0.84 2.99 0.21
CA CYS A 11 -0.98 2.04 -0.90
C CYS A 11 0.32 1.30 -1.23
N ASN A 12 1.47 1.99 -1.12
CA ASN A 12 2.78 1.34 -1.29
C ASN A 12 3.00 0.28 -0.21
N ARG A 13 2.72 0.63 1.05
CA ARG A 13 2.87 -0.30 2.17
C ARG A 13 1.98 -1.53 2.03
N ILE A 14 0.72 -1.36 1.64
CA ILE A 14 -0.22 -2.46 1.37
C ILE A 14 0.37 -3.40 0.30
N ARG A 15 0.84 -2.86 -0.82
CA ARG A 15 1.43 -3.67 -1.90
C ARG A 15 2.68 -4.43 -1.46
N VAL A 16 3.54 -3.80 -0.66
CA VAL A 16 4.76 -4.43 -0.12
C VAL A 16 4.41 -5.52 0.89
N ILE A 17 3.44 -5.29 1.78
CA ILE A 17 2.98 -6.29 2.74
C ILE A 17 2.40 -7.50 2.00
N ASN A 18 1.57 -7.29 0.98
CA ASN A 18 1.02 -8.37 0.16
C ASN A 18 2.12 -9.16 -0.54
N SER A 19 3.14 -8.48 -1.07
CA SER A 19 4.32 -9.15 -1.67
C SER A 19 5.09 -9.98 -0.63
N GLY A 20 5.27 -9.43 0.59
CA GLY A 20 5.89 -10.15 1.70
C GLY A 20 5.09 -11.36 2.15
N ARG A 21 3.74 -11.23 2.17
CA ARG A 21 2.82 -12.33 2.48
C ARG A 21 2.93 -13.46 1.46
N GLU A 22 2.95 -13.13 0.18
CA GLU A 22 3.13 -14.11 -0.89
C GLU A 22 4.51 -14.79 -0.82
N LEU A 23 5.57 -14.03 -0.57
CA LEU A 23 6.91 -14.58 -0.37
C LEU A 23 6.96 -15.53 0.83
N ALA A 24 6.40 -15.13 1.98
CA ALA A 24 6.35 -15.96 3.19
C ALA A 24 5.56 -17.26 2.96
N LYS A 25 4.42 -17.18 2.27
CA LYS A 25 3.59 -18.33 1.89
C LYS A 25 4.36 -19.31 1.01
N ARG A 26 5.04 -18.84 -0.05
CA ARG A 26 5.87 -19.68 -0.94
C ARG A 26 6.98 -20.38 -0.18
N ARG A 27 7.56 -19.71 0.82
CA ARG A 27 8.65 -20.24 1.65
C ARG A 27 8.16 -21.06 2.84
N LYS A 28 6.85 -21.09 3.12
CA LYS A 28 6.25 -21.68 4.33
C LYS A 28 6.89 -21.14 5.61
N GLU A 29 7.05 -19.85 5.66
CA GLU A 29 7.72 -19.12 6.74
C GLU A 29 6.81 -18.04 7.33
N LYS A 30 7.14 -17.57 8.53
CA LYS A 30 6.47 -16.43 9.15
C LYS A 30 6.85 -15.12 8.47
N LEU A 31 5.88 -14.20 8.42
CA LEU A 31 6.04 -12.80 8.01
C LEU A 31 6.06 -11.89 9.25
N VAL A 32 7.07 -11.06 9.35
CA VAL A 32 7.12 -9.94 10.29
C VAL A 32 7.08 -8.64 9.51
N VAL A 33 6.15 -7.77 9.83
CA VAL A 33 6.02 -6.44 9.23
C VAL A 33 6.43 -5.41 10.26
N LEU A 34 7.45 -4.62 9.94
CA LEU A 34 7.87 -3.47 10.75
C LEU A 34 7.18 -2.22 10.21
N TRP A 35 6.04 -1.88 10.81
CA TRP A 35 5.24 -0.73 10.43
C TRP A 35 5.83 0.54 11.04
N TYR A 36 6.58 1.30 10.24
CA TYR A 36 7.25 2.51 10.69
C TYR A 36 6.33 3.74 10.59
N LEU A 37 6.15 4.42 11.72
CA LEU A 37 5.46 5.71 11.77
C LEU A 37 6.43 6.80 11.28
N CYS A 38 6.14 7.39 10.12
CA CYS A 38 6.94 8.41 9.47
C CYS A 38 6.03 9.56 9.00
N PRO A 39 6.58 10.71 8.57
CA PRO A 39 5.77 11.85 8.13
C PRO A 39 4.73 11.52 7.05
N GLU A 40 5.06 10.60 6.13
CA GLU A 40 4.15 10.20 5.05
C GLU A 40 2.96 9.35 5.53
N LEU A 41 3.10 8.70 6.69
CA LEU A 41 2.04 7.91 7.30
C LEU A 41 2.26 7.79 8.81
N ASN A 42 1.86 8.81 9.54
CA ASN A 42 2.07 8.93 11.00
C ASN A 42 0.91 8.33 11.81
N CYS A 43 0.57 7.08 11.54
CA CYS A 43 -0.43 6.33 12.31
C CYS A 43 0.01 4.87 12.48
N THR A 44 -0.49 4.21 13.50
CA THR A 44 -0.27 2.77 13.70
C THR A 44 -1.07 1.95 12.69
N PHE A 45 -0.73 0.68 12.55
CA PHE A 45 -1.51 -0.22 11.71
C PHE A 45 -2.96 -0.34 12.24
N GLU A 46 -3.13 -0.40 13.55
CA GLU A 46 -4.42 -0.56 14.24
C GLU A 46 -5.28 0.72 14.23
N ASP A 47 -4.70 1.89 13.94
CA ASP A 47 -5.48 3.10 13.68
C ASP A 47 -6.27 3.00 12.37
N LEU A 48 -5.80 2.17 11.44
CA LEU A 48 -6.41 1.99 10.12
C LEU A 48 -7.18 0.69 9.99
N PHE A 49 -6.68 -0.40 10.57
CA PHE A 49 -7.18 -1.75 10.33
C PHE A 49 -7.38 -2.53 11.61
N LEU A 50 -8.22 -3.54 11.56
CA LEU A 50 -8.33 -4.52 12.64
C LEU A 50 -7.00 -5.26 12.85
N PRO A 51 -6.72 -5.74 14.08
CA PRO A 51 -5.57 -6.57 14.35
C PRO A 51 -5.55 -7.80 13.44
N VAL A 52 -4.36 -8.14 12.94
CA VAL A 52 -4.17 -9.34 12.11
C VAL A 52 -4.31 -10.59 12.96
N THR A 53 -5.18 -11.50 12.55
CA THR A 53 -5.45 -12.76 13.26
C THR A 53 -4.71 -13.96 12.66
N GLU A 54 -4.06 -13.81 11.52
CA GLU A 54 -3.27 -14.87 10.89
C GLU A 54 -2.03 -15.21 11.74
N PRO A 55 -1.86 -16.46 12.22
CA PRO A 55 -0.83 -16.81 13.19
C PRO A 55 0.60 -16.68 12.66
N ASP A 56 0.76 -16.69 11.35
CA ASP A 56 2.06 -16.57 10.67
C ASP A 56 2.41 -15.14 10.26
N ILE A 57 1.56 -14.16 10.62
CA ILE A 57 1.79 -12.74 10.32
C ILE A 57 1.84 -11.94 11.62
N GLN A 58 2.92 -11.18 11.81
CA GLN A 58 3.08 -10.27 12.92
C GLN A 58 3.32 -8.84 12.44
N ILE A 59 2.48 -7.91 12.89
CA ILE A 59 2.69 -6.48 12.66
C ILE A 59 3.32 -5.86 13.91
N ILE A 60 4.37 -5.09 13.73
CA ILE A 60 5.10 -4.41 14.81
C ILE A 60 5.19 -2.94 14.47
N ASN A 61 4.47 -2.10 15.18
CA ASN A 61 4.61 -0.64 15.04
C ASN A 61 5.94 -0.17 15.64
N ILE A 62 6.70 0.58 14.86
CA ILE A 62 7.98 1.19 15.27
C ILE A 62 7.92 2.70 15.06
N ARG A 63 8.37 3.46 16.08
CA ARG A 63 8.34 4.94 16.07
C ARG A 63 9.69 5.57 15.81
N SER A 64 10.77 4.76 15.82
CA SER A 64 12.13 5.23 15.63
C SER A 64 12.92 4.25 14.78
N LEU A 65 13.78 4.77 13.93
CA LEU A 65 14.76 3.95 13.19
C LEU A 65 15.77 3.25 14.11
N LYS A 66 15.88 3.71 15.36
CA LYS A 66 16.72 3.09 16.41
C LYS A 66 15.91 2.14 17.30
N ASP A 67 14.67 1.77 16.93
CA ASP A 67 13.88 0.80 17.68
C ASP A 67 14.68 -0.52 17.85
N PRO A 68 14.87 -1.02 19.09
CA PRO A 68 15.68 -2.21 19.34
C PRO A 68 15.13 -3.46 18.62
N ARG A 69 13.83 -3.59 18.42
CA ARG A 69 13.22 -4.70 17.68
C ARG A 69 13.62 -4.67 16.20
N LYS A 70 13.60 -3.47 15.58
CA LYS A 70 14.08 -3.28 14.21
C LYS A 70 15.56 -3.64 14.09
N LEU A 71 16.39 -3.10 15.01
CA LEU A 71 17.84 -3.36 15.01
C LEU A 71 18.13 -4.84 15.19
N TRP A 72 17.39 -5.51 16.07
CA TRP A 72 17.53 -6.95 16.28
C TRP A 72 17.22 -7.75 15.00
N TYR A 73 16.09 -7.46 14.33
CA TYR A 73 15.76 -8.11 13.05
C TYR A 73 16.79 -7.83 11.96
N GLN A 74 17.32 -6.61 11.89
CA GLN A 74 18.39 -6.28 10.94
C GLN A 74 19.69 -7.05 11.21
N LEU A 75 20.08 -7.16 12.48
CA LEU A 75 21.30 -7.85 12.88
C LEU A 75 21.21 -9.37 12.68
N THR A 76 20.06 -9.95 12.97
CA THR A 76 19.86 -11.42 12.90
C THR A 76 19.52 -11.90 11.48
N SER A 77 19.20 -11.00 10.55
CA SER A 77 18.91 -11.37 9.16
C SER A 77 20.18 -11.72 8.40
N GLY A 78 20.19 -12.89 7.79
CA GLY A 78 21.31 -13.37 6.98
C GLY A 78 21.50 -12.63 5.66
N GLN A 79 20.47 -11.91 5.20
CA GLN A 79 20.48 -11.04 4.04
C GLN A 79 19.58 -9.84 4.29
N ARG A 80 19.98 -8.69 3.69
CA ARG A 80 19.22 -7.44 3.75
C ARG A 80 19.16 -6.85 2.36
N PHE A 81 17.97 -6.48 1.94
CA PHE A 81 17.69 -5.94 0.62
C PHE A 81 17.00 -4.58 0.74
N GLY A 82 17.47 -3.63 -0.05
CA GLY A 82 16.88 -2.32 -0.22
C GLY A 82 15.99 -2.25 -1.47
N ASN A 83 15.55 -1.05 -1.77
CA ASN A 83 14.67 -0.80 -2.91
C ASN A 83 15.33 -1.15 -4.24
N GLU A 84 16.60 -0.75 -4.44
CA GLU A 84 17.35 -1.04 -5.67
C GLU A 84 17.57 -2.54 -5.90
N ASP A 85 17.80 -3.30 -4.82
CA ASP A 85 17.92 -4.75 -4.92
C ASP A 85 16.62 -5.38 -5.41
N ILE A 86 15.48 -4.90 -4.95
CA ILE A 86 14.17 -5.41 -5.39
C ILE A 86 13.90 -5.00 -6.84
N ILE A 87 14.20 -3.75 -7.23
CA ILE A 87 14.00 -3.28 -8.61
C ILE A 87 14.85 -4.10 -9.59
N SER A 88 16.12 -4.32 -9.28
CA SER A 88 17.06 -5.02 -10.17
C SER A 88 16.78 -6.54 -10.31
N HIS A 89 16.06 -7.12 -9.37
CA HIS A 89 15.78 -8.56 -9.34
C HIS A 89 14.30 -8.91 -9.57
N LYS A 90 13.54 -8.03 -10.24
CA LYS A 90 12.15 -8.31 -10.63
C LYS A 90 11.88 -7.92 -12.08
N THR A 91 10.94 -8.62 -12.70
CA THR A 91 10.32 -8.26 -13.98
C THR A 91 8.81 -8.36 -13.83
N ASP A 92 8.07 -7.37 -14.35
CA ASP A 92 6.60 -7.31 -14.27
C ASP A 92 6.05 -7.47 -12.84
N GLY A 93 6.81 -6.96 -11.85
CA GLY A 93 6.44 -7.01 -10.44
C GLY A 93 6.68 -8.35 -9.75
N VAL A 94 7.36 -9.31 -10.40
CA VAL A 94 7.65 -10.64 -9.86
C VAL A 94 9.16 -10.81 -9.71
N LEU A 95 9.61 -11.26 -8.53
CA LEU A 95 11.03 -11.58 -8.29
C LEU A 95 11.52 -12.67 -9.21
N HIS A 96 12.74 -12.53 -9.72
CA HIS A 96 13.42 -13.54 -10.50
C HIS A 96 13.61 -14.82 -9.67
N GLU A 97 13.48 -15.96 -10.33
CA GLU A 97 13.54 -17.26 -9.65
C GLU A 97 14.92 -17.57 -9.06
N ASP A 98 16.00 -17.15 -9.71
CA ASP A 98 17.37 -17.28 -9.21
C ASP A 98 17.59 -16.45 -7.94
N PHE A 99 17.05 -15.19 -7.91
CA PHE A 99 17.07 -14.37 -6.71
C PHE A 99 16.26 -15.00 -5.58
N TYR A 100 15.04 -15.48 -5.87
CA TYR A 100 14.22 -16.19 -4.89
C TYR A 100 14.96 -17.39 -4.27
N ARG A 101 15.63 -18.21 -5.10
CA ARG A 101 16.39 -19.38 -4.64
C ARG A 101 17.65 -19.02 -3.84
N SER A 102 18.20 -17.82 -4.05
CA SER A 102 19.37 -17.30 -3.31
C SER A 102 19.03 -16.85 -1.89
N LEU A 103 17.73 -16.69 -1.57
CA LEU A 103 17.29 -16.14 -0.28
C LEU A 103 17.61 -17.09 0.88
N LYS A 104 18.34 -16.58 1.87
CA LYS A 104 18.66 -17.29 3.12
C LYS A 104 17.42 -17.48 4.00
N LYS A 105 17.56 -18.33 5.04
CA LYS A 105 16.48 -18.67 5.98
C LYS A 105 15.79 -17.44 6.61
N GLN A 106 16.54 -16.37 6.86
CA GLN A 106 15.98 -15.11 7.37
C GLN A 106 16.42 -13.96 6.50
N VAL A 107 15.45 -13.24 5.94
CA VAL A 107 15.67 -12.10 5.04
C VAL A 107 14.96 -10.86 5.57
N TYR A 108 15.61 -9.71 5.41
CA TYR A 108 15.08 -8.39 5.75
C TYR A 108 14.97 -7.56 4.47
N ILE A 109 13.76 -7.06 4.17
CA ILE A 109 13.48 -6.27 2.96
C ILE A 109 12.93 -4.90 3.37
N PHE A 110 13.61 -3.83 2.96
CA PHE A 110 13.17 -2.44 3.12
C PHE A 110 12.87 -1.85 1.76
N THR A 111 11.59 -1.65 1.42
CA THR A 111 11.21 -1.17 0.09
C THR A 111 9.83 -0.50 0.08
N TRP A 112 9.56 0.31 -0.95
CA TRP A 112 8.21 0.73 -1.38
C TRP A 112 7.75 -0.02 -2.63
N GLU A 113 8.59 -0.86 -3.21
CA GLU A 113 8.33 -1.61 -4.42
C GLU A 113 7.62 -2.93 -4.13
N HIS A 114 6.54 -3.22 -4.84
CA HIS A 114 5.97 -4.55 -4.82
C HIS A 114 6.86 -5.54 -5.60
N PHE A 115 6.85 -6.79 -5.20
CA PHE A 115 7.67 -7.85 -5.81
C PHE A 115 6.94 -9.20 -5.98
N TYR A 116 5.66 -9.22 -5.65
CA TYR A 116 4.66 -10.20 -6.05
C TYR A 116 3.31 -9.49 -6.11
N PRO A 117 2.65 -9.39 -7.29
CA PRO A 117 1.33 -8.81 -7.39
C PRO A 117 0.31 -9.68 -6.64
N SER A 118 -0.58 -9.03 -5.91
CA SER A 118 -1.66 -9.69 -5.17
C SER A 118 -2.87 -8.77 -5.12
N HIS A 119 -4.04 -9.35 -5.30
CA HIS A 119 -5.34 -8.71 -5.13
C HIS A 119 -6.06 -9.16 -3.85
N ASP A 120 -5.35 -9.82 -2.94
CA ASP A 120 -5.89 -10.21 -1.64
C ASP A 120 -5.72 -9.08 -0.63
N TYR A 121 -6.81 -8.40 -0.33
CA TYR A 121 -6.89 -7.31 0.63
C TYR A 121 -7.55 -7.73 1.96
N SER A 122 -7.71 -9.00 2.22
CA SER A 122 -8.39 -9.54 3.41
C SER A 122 -7.77 -9.11 4.75
N LEU A 123 -6.47 -8.77 4.76
CA LEU A 123 -5.79 -8.24 5.95
C LEU A 123 -6.22 -6.82 6.35
N TYR A 124 -6.83 -6.07 5.43
CA TYR A 124 -7.03 -4.63 5.59
C TYR A 124 -8.49 -4.30 5.88
N VAL A 125 -9.07 -4.99 6.85
CA VAL A 125 -10.41 -4.67 7.34
C VAL A 125 -10.34 -3.36 8.12
N PRO A 126 -11.07 -2.30 7.72
CA PRO A 126 -10.98 -1.02 8.38
C PRO A 126 -11.28 -1.08 9.88
N ALA A 127 -10.53 -0.31 10.66
CA ALA A 127 -10.84 -0.13 12.08
C ALA A 127 -12.27 0.44 12.28
N PRO A 128 -12.98 0.13 13.37
CA PRO A 128 -14.39 0.46 13.50
C PRO A 128 -14.73 1.95 13.34
N ALA A 129 -13.85 2.84 13.81
CA ALA A 129 -14.03 4.28 13.65
C ALA A 129 -13.93 4.71 12.18
N LEU A 130 -12.98 4.12 11.44
CA LEU A 130 -12.81 4.37 10.02
C LEU A 130 -13.96 3.74 9.22
N GLN A 131 -14.37 2.50 9.54
CA GLN A 131 -15.50 1.85 8.89
C GLN A 131 -16.79 2.68 9.03
N LYS A 132 -17.05 3.21 10.21
CA LYS A 132 -18.22 4.07 10.45
C LYS A 132 -18.20 5.32 9.56
N ARG A 133 -17.02 5.91 9.31
CA ARG A 133 -16.89 7.05 8.37
C ARG A 133 -17.11 6.60 6.93
N ILE A 134 -16.53 5.48 6.51
CA ILE A 134 -16.75 4.91 5.18
C ILE A 134 -18.24 4.69 4.96
N ASP A 135 -18.93 4.04 5.91
CA ASP A 135 -20.36 3.77 5.82
C ASP A 135 -21.19 5.06 5.71
N SER A 136 -20.78 6.14 6.40
CA SER A 136 -21.48 7.42 6.30
C SER A 136 -21.37 8.05 4.91
N PHE A 137 -20.20 7.97 4.28
CA PHE A 137 -20.00 8.47 2.90
C PHE A 137 -20.69 7.59 1.87
N THR A 138 -20.57 6.27 1.98
CA THR A 138 -21.10 5.33 0.98
C THR A 138 -22.62 5.25 0.96
N LYS A 139 -23.30 5.66 2.06
CA LYS A 139 -24.78 5.78 2.08
C LYS A 139 -25.31 6.77 1.05
N GLU A 140 -24.53 7.76 0.69
CA GLU A 140 -24.90 8.80 -0.25
C GLU A 140 -24.56 8.44 -1.70
N PHE A 141 -23.88 7.30 -1.89
CA PHE A 141 -23.52 6.86 -3.24
C PHE A 141 -24.77 6.43 -4.00
N ALA A 142 -24.95 7.04 -5.17
CA ALA A 142 -25.96 6.62 -6.14
C ALA A 142 -25.65 5.19 -6.64
N PRO A 143 -26.62 4.48 -7.21
CA PRO A 143 -26.38 3.18 -7.85
C PRO A 143 -25.23 3.20 -8.86
N ARG A 144 -25.04 4.36 -9.54
CA ARG A 144 -23.90 4.62 -10.41
C ARG A 144 -23.05 5.76 -9.84
N CYS A 145 -22.06 5.41 -9.04
CA CYS A 145 -21.09 6.34 -8.48
C CYS A 145 -19.73 6.08 -9.12
N VAL A 146 -19.17 7.09 -9.79
CA VAL A 146 -17.86 7.04 -10.45
C VAL A 146 -16.83 7.73 -9.56
N GLY A 147 -15.75 7.01 -9.19
CA GLY A 147 -14.63 7.58 -8.46
C GLY A 147 -13.71 8.39 -9.39
N VAL A 148 -13.41 9.62 -9.00
CA VAL A 148 -12.49 10.51 -9.71
C VAL A 148 -11.33 10.82 -8.75
N HIS A 149 -10.09 10.49 -9.15
CA HIS A 149 -8.91 10.76 -8.36
C HIS A 149 -7.98 11.73 -9.08
N ILE A 150 -7.88 12.94 -8.55
CA ILE A 150 -7.04 14.02 -9.09
C ILE A 150 -5.89 14.29 -8.11
N ARG A 151 -4.64 14.21 -8.60
CA ARG A 151 -3.43 14.45 -7.80
C ARG A 151 -2.64 15.60 -8.37
N ARG A 152 -2.38 16.65 -7.53
CA ARG A 152 -1.80 17.93 -7.95
C ARG A 152 -0.54 18.34 -7.18
N THR A 153 -0.25 17.76 -6.02
CA THR A 153 0.78 18.32 -5.15
C THR A 153 2.18 17.76 -5.36
N ASP A 154 2.36 16.47 -5.59
CA ASP A 154 3.69 15.83 -5.50
C ASP A 154 4.08 14.96 -6.71
N ASN A 155 3.23 14.86 -7.74
CA ASN A 155 3.47 14.01 -8.90
C ASN A 155 3.43 14.79 -10.21
N ALA A 156 4.55 15.46 -10.57
CA ALA A 156 4.66 16.27 -11.78
C ALA A 156 4.34 15.49 -13.07
N VAL A 157 4.63 14.17 -13.12
CA VAL A 157 4.30 13.33 -14.29
C VAL A 157 2.79 13.13 -14.41
N SER A 158 2.09 12.92 -13.31
CA SER A 158 0.62 12.81 -13.28
C SER A 158 -0.02 14.14 -13.68
N MET A 159 0.45 15.24 -13.11
CA MET A 159 -0.05 16.60 -13.41
C MET A 159 0.08 16.95 -14.89
N GLY A 160 1.20 16.60 -15.51
CA GLY A 160 1.43 16.89 -16.95
C GLY A 160 0.63 16.00 -17.92
N LYS A 161 0.21 14.81 -17.48
CA LYS A 161 -0.49 13.84 -18.33
C LYS A 161 -2.01 13.86 -18.17
N SER A 162 -2.52 14.38 -17.05
CA SER A 162 -3.94 14.36 -16.71
C SER A 162 -4.36 15.73 -16.19
N THR A 163 -4.81 16.60 -17.10
CA THR A 163 -5.26 17.95 -16.73
C THR A 163 -6.68 17.92 -16.19
N THR A 164 -7.08 18.99 -15.48
CA THR A 164 -8.46 19.16 -14.95
C THR A 164 -9.46 19.15 -16.08
N GLU A 165 -9.15 19.78 -17.21
CA GLU A 165 -10.03 19.80 -18.40
C GLU A 165 -10.27 18.40 -18.97
N GLN A 166 -9.26 17.52 -18.94
CA GLN A 166 -9.42 16.12 -19.38
C GLN A 166 -10.35 15.35 -18.44
N PHE A 167 -10.21 15.53 -17.11
CA PHE A 167 -11.15 14.93 -16.16
C PHE A 167 -12.57 15.44 -16.38
N ILE A 168 -12.76 16.75 -16.57
CA ILE A 168 -14.07 17.34 -16.86
C ILE A 168 -14.65 16.79 -18.17
N ALA A 169 -13.83 16.61 -19.21
CA ALA A 169 -14.28 16.06 -20.49
C ALA A 169 -14.78 14.60 -20.33
N GLU A 170 -14.05 13.77 -19.62
CA GLU A 170 -14.48 12.38 -19.35
C GLU A 170 -15.71 12.30 -18.45
N MET A 171 -15.81 13.17 -17.42
CA MET A 171 -17.03 13.26 -16.60
C MET A 171 -18.26 13.69 -17.42
N LYS A 172 -18.11 14.65 -18.35
CA LYS A 172 -19.19 15.07 -19.25
C LYS A 172 -19.61 13.95 -20.20
N LYS A 173 -18.66 13.17 -20.70
CA LYS A 173 -18.92 12.00 -21.53
C LYS A 173 -19.71 10.94 -20.76
N GLU A 174 -19.28 10.64 -19.55
CA GLU A 174 -20.00 9.72 -18.65
C GLU A 174 -21.45 10.18 -18.43
N LEU A 175 -21.68 11.48 -18.15
CA LEU A 175 -23.01 12.04 -17.96
C LEU A 175 -23.88 12.02 -19.24
N ALA A 176 -23.24 12.10 -20.40
CA ALA A 176 -23.98 12.02 -21.68
C ALA A 176 -24.50 10.60 -21.94
N GLU A 177 -23.75 9.58 -21.55
CA GLU A 177 -24.15 8.17 -21.67
C GLU A 177 -25.02 7.72 -20.50
N HIS A 178 -24.78 8.27 -19.28
CA HIS A 178 -25.42 7.89 -18.04
C HIS A 178 -25.77 9.13 -17.20
N PRO A 179 -26.92 9.79 -17.49
CA PRO A 179 -27.30 11.04 -16.81
C PRO A 179 -27.50 10.90 -15.29
N GLU A 180 -27.71 9.67 -14.78
CA GLU A 180 -27.84 9.35 -13.35
C GLU A 180 -26.51 9.24 -12.62
N SER A 181 -25.38 9.26 -13.33
CA SER A 181 -24.04 9.11 -12.71
C SER A 181 -23.76 10.25 -11.73
N ARG A 182 -23.16 9.89 -10.61
CA ARG A 182 -22.60 10.82 -9.63
C ARG A 182 -21.11 10.57 -9.47
N PHE A 183 -20.37 11.60 -9.10
CA PHE A 183 -18.93 11.50 -8.96
C PHE A 183 -18.55 11.62 -7.50
N PHE A 184 -17.63 10.74 -7.07
CA PHE A 184 -16.92 10.85 -5.81
C PHE A 184 -15.52 11.34 -6.11
N LEU A 185 -15.25 12.62 -5.80
CA LEU A 185 -13.93 13.23 -6.01
C LEU A 185 -13.01 12.98 -4.83
N ALA A 186 -11.79 12.52 -5.12
CA ALA A 186 -10.69 12.44 -4.19
C ALA A 186 -9.52 13.24 -4.76
N THR A 187 -9.11 14.29 -4.06
CA THR A 187 -7.99 15.15 -4.49
C THR A 187 -7.11 15.52 -3.31
N ASP A 188 -5.87 15.91 -3.60
CA ASP A 188 -4.90 16.49 -2.67
C ASP A 188 -4.75 18.01 -2.83
N ASP A 189 -5.61 18.64 -3.65
CA ASP A 189 -5.66 20.08 -3.89
C ASP A 189 -7.10 20.59 -3.81
N GLN A 190 -7.37 21.50 -2.86
CA GLN A 190 -8.70 22.06 -2.63
C GLN A 190 -9.25 22.81 -3.85
N SER A 191 -8.40 23.38 -4.70
CA SER A 191 -8.84 24.10 -5.89
C SER A 191 -9.48 23.20 -6.96
N GLU A 192 -9.32 21.88 -6.87
CA GLU A 192 -9.98 20.93 -7.77
C GLU A 192 -11.43 20.61 -7.35
N GLU A 193 -11.87 21.08 -6.18
CA GLU A 193 -13.25 20.89 -5.68
C GLU A 193 -14.19 22.03 -6.14
N ASP A 194 -13.63 23.20 -6.53
CA ASP A 194 -14.36 24.38 -6.97
C ASP A 194 -14.64 24.34 -8.50
#